data_e2728bff26edb6b32da6bd90a7a923d9
#
_entry.id   e2728bff26edb6b32da6bd90a7a923d9
#
_cell.length_a   1.000
_cell.length_b   1.000
_cell.length_c   1.000
_cell.angle_alpha   90.00
_cell.angle_beta   90.00
_cell.angle_gamma   90.00
#
_symmetry.space_group_name_H-M   'P 1'
#
loop_
_entity.id
_entity.type
_entity.pdbx_description
1 polymer ?
#
loop_
_entity_poly.entity_id
_entity_poly.type
_entity_poly.pdbx_seq_one_letter_code
_entity_poly.pdbx_strand_id
1 'polypeptide(L)'
;MFTAQAVLFMINVRIIRKKQEKIWWNKIKAVPLHSLIRNDAATQQGVLTERLGNGLQNRVERFDSARHLNKGSFSIGFLFCLYTTLLASFFTESTCFLSFFSNFATTITEDNMDIINKYFPNLTDRQKEQIAQLDALYREWNAKINVISRKDIDNLYEHHVLHSMAIAKAINFKDGTEILDFGCGGGFPGIPLAILFPECRFKLIDGTGKKIRVCNEVADAIGLKNLKAEHLRGEEEKGKYDFVVSRAVMQLPDLMKIIKKNFKKTQQNALPNGLLCLKGGNLNEELKSYSRVAEITPLSTFFDEEWFAQDKQLVYVPC
;
A
#
# COMPACT_ATOMS: atom_id res chain seq x y z
N MET A 1 26.41 -17.16 -15.57
CA MET A 1 25.27 -17.84 -14.87
C MET A 1 24.42 -16.75 -14.23
N PHE A 2 23.32 -16.35 -14.84
CA PHE A 2 22.41 -15.36 -14.24
C PHE A 2 21.66 -16.03 -13.09
N THR A 3 21.68 -15.42 -11.92
CA THR A 3 20.97 -15.92 -10.75
C THR A 3 19.44 -15.86 -10.97
N ALA A 4 18.70 -16.79 -10.37
CA ALA A 4 17.24 -16.84 -10.44
C ALA A 4 16.58 -15.50 -10.05
N GLN A 5 17.21 -14.71 -9.19
CA GLN A 5 16.78 -13.35 -8.81
C GLN A 5 16.83 -12.34 -9.97
N ALA A 6 17.84 -12.41 -10.85
CA ALA A 6 17.93 -11.55 -12.03
C ALA A 6 16.83 -11.87 -13.05
N VAL A 7 16.48 -13.15 -13.19
CA VAL A 7 15.38 -13.59 -14.07
C VAL A 7 14.02 -13.17 -13.49
N LEU A 8 13.81 -13.28 -12.17
CA LEU A 8 12.60 -12.81 -11.50
C LEU A 8 12.45 -11.29 -11.61
N PHE A 9 13.54 -10.54 -11.47
CA PHE A 9 13.59 -9.10 -11.67
C PHE A 9 13.22 -8.70 -13.11
N MET A 10 13.74 -9.39 -14.12
CA MET A 10 13.37 -9.14 -15.53
C MET A 10 11.90 -9.46 -15.83
N ILE A 11 11.33 -10.47 -15.17
CA ILE A 11 9.90 -10.80 -15.29
C ILE A 11 9.04 -9.71 -14.65
N ASN A 12 9.41 -9.19 -13.48
CA ASN A 12 8.68 -8.12 -12.80
C ASN A 12 8.72 -6.79 -13.56
N VAL A 13 9.85 -6.43 -14.18
CA VAL A 13 9.95 -5.25 -15.06
C VAL A 13 9.05 -5.39 -16.31
N ARG A 14 8.78 -6.60 -16.78
CA ARG A 14 7.88 -6.87 -17.91
C ARG A 14 6.40 -6.64 -17.60
N ILE A 15 6.02 -6.60 -16.32
CA ILE A 15 4.62 -6.48 -15.83
C ILE A 15 4.19 -5.02 -15.61
N ILE A 16 5.13 -4.08 -15.46
CA ILE A 16 4.83 -2.63 -15.32
C ILE A 16 4.46 -2.04 -16.70
N ARG A 17 3.36 -2.48 -17.28
CA ARG A 17 2.98 -2.14 -18.66
C ARG A 17 1.87 -1.09 -18.79
N LYS A 18 2.08 -0.16 -19.71
CA LYS A 18 1.19 0.72 -20.51
C LYS A 18 0.67 2.03 -19.93
N LYS A 19 0.45 2.23 -18.65
CA LYS A 19 -0.06 3.52 -18.14
C LYS A 19 0.99 4.30 -17.35
N GLN A 20 1.86 3.59 -16.64
CA GLN A 20 3.01 4.20 -15.97
C GLN A 20 4.10 4.66 -16.95
N GLU A 21 4.23 4.02 -18.14
CA GLU A 21 5.15 4.45 -19.19
C GLU A 21 4.99 5.93 -19.56
N LYS A 22 3.75 6.44 -19.58
CA LYS A 22 3.48 7.85 -19.95
C LYS A 22 3.79 8.82 -18.81
N ILE A 23 3.51 8.44 -17.56
CA ILE A 23 3.76 9.26 -16.37
C ILE A 23 5.26 9.23 -16.04
N TRP A 24 5.87 8.06 -16.13
CA TRP A 24 7.29 7.84 -15.89
C TRP A 24 8.16 8.56 -16.92
N TRP A 25 7.79 8.48 -18.20
CA TRP A 25 8.45 9.17 -19.31
C TRP A 25 8.34 10.69 -19.20
N ASN A 26 7.22 11.20 -18.72
CA ASN A 26 7.06 12.63 -18.45
C ASN A 26 7.87 13.11 -17.23
N LYS A 27 8.00 12.28 -16.19
CA LYS A 27 8.85 12.58 -15.04
C LYS A 27 10.35 12.56 -15.40
N ILE A 28 10.79 11.59 -16.21
CA ILE A 28 12.19 11.55 -16.69
C ILE A 28 12.52 12.74 -17.59
N LYS A 29 11.61 13.18 -18.47
CA LYS A 29 11.79 14.38 -19.28
C LYS A 29 11.85 15.67 -18.46
N ALA A 30 11.23 15.69 -17.30
CA ALA A 30 11.20 16.84 -16.40
C ALA A 30 12.45 16.98 -15.50
N VAL A 31 13.26 15.91 -15.37
CA VAL A 31 14.48 15.94 -14.55
C VAL A 31 15.66 16.27 -15.48
N PRO A 32 16.32 17.44 -15.33
CA PRO A 32 17.50 17.78 -16.12
C PRO A 32 18.62 16.78 -15.81
N LEU A 33 19.16 16.13 -16.86
CA LEU A 33 20.20 15.09 -16.74
C LEU A 33 21.41 15.55 -15.90
N HIS A 34 21.71 16.83 -15.89
CA HIS A 34 22.81 17.42 -15.13
C HIS A 34 22.57 17.46 -13.60
N SER A 35 21.30 17.39 -13.13
CA SER A 35 21.01 17.32 -11.69
C SER A 35 21.22 15.92 -11.11
N LEU A 36 21.15 14.88 -11.94
CA LEU A 36 21.44 13.49 -11.57
C LEU A 36 22.95 13.19 -11.47
N ILE A 37 23.78 14.02 -12.10
CA ILE A 37 25.25 13.81 -12.17
C ILE A 37 26.00 14.63 -11.10
N ARG A 38 25.34 15.56 -10.40
CA ARG A 38 25.99 16.53 -9.51
C ARG A 38 26.36 16.06 -8.10
N ASN A 39 25.91 14.89 -7.66
CA ASN A 39 26.12 14.46 -6.28
C ASN A 39 27.37 13.61 -6.03
N ASP A 40 28.16 13.25 -7.05
CA ASP A 40 29.39 12.48 -6.87
C ASP A 40 30.63 13.22 -7.41
N ALA A 41 30.83 14.43 -6.97
CA ALA A 41 31.98 15.23 -7.35
C ALA A 41 33.12 15.09 -6.32
N ALA A 42 33.90 14.05 -6.44
CA ALA A 42 35.30 14.08 -6.02
C ALA A 42 36.15 13.24 -6.99
N THR A 43 36.93 13.98 -7.81
CA THR A 43 38.17 13.56 -8.47
C THR A 43 38.15 12.41 -9.50
N GLN A 44 38.47 12.76 -10.72
CA GLN A 44 38.79 11.93 -11.92
C GLN A 44 37.66 11.27 -12.71
N GLN A 45 36.44 11.15 -12.21
CA GLN A 45 35.31 10.60 -12.96
C GLN A 45 34.56 11.64 -13.82
N GLY A 46 34.77 12.94 -13.62
CA GLY A 46 34.05 14.01 -14.32
C GLY A 46 34.16 13.98 -15.84
N VAL A 47 35.34 13.68 -16.38
CA VAL A 47 35.57 13.63 -17.85
C VAL A 47 34.91 12.41 -18.50
N LEU A 48 34.82 11.31 -17.77
CA LEU A 48 34.18 10.07 -18.29
C LEU A 48 32.66 10.20 -18.29
N THR A 49 32.09 10.81 -17.24
CA THR A 49 30.64 11.05 -17.11
C THR A 49 30.13 12.07 -18.12
N GLU A 50 30.92 13.13 -18.42
CA GLU A 50 30.55 14.12 -19.42
C GLU A 50 30.57 13.52 -20.86
N ARG A 51 31.57 12.70 -21.19
CA ARG A 51 31.63 11.98 -22.48
C ARG A 51 30.51 10.94 -22.62
N LEU A 52 30.14 10.26 -21.56
CA LEU A 52 29.04 9.29 -21.55
C LEU A 52 27.69 9.99 -21.62
N GLY A 53 27.50 11.11 -20.92
CA GLY A 53 26.28 11.94 -20.95
C GLY A 53 26.01 12.47 -22.35
N ASN A 54 26.99 13.06 -23.01
CA ASN A 54 26.88 13.59 -24.38
C ASN A 54 26.67 12.47 -25.40
N GLY A 55 27.29 11.30 -25.21
CA GLY A 55 27.06 10.13 -26.06
C GLY A 55 25.63 9.58 -25.98
N LEU A 56 25.04 9.60 -24.79
CA LEU A 56 23.66 9.19 -24.54
C LEU A 56 22.65 10.19 -25.14
N GLN A 57 22.88 11.49 -24.96
CA GLN A 57 22.04 12.56 -25.48
C GLN A 57 21.99 12.51 -27.02
N ASN A 58 23.12 12.42 -27.66
CA ASN A 58 23.20 12.31 -29.12
C ASN A 58 22.55 11.04 -29.70
N ARG A 59 22.50 9.95 -28.92
CA ARG A 59 21.79 8.72 -29.32
C ARG A 59 20.28 8.83 -29.14
N VAL A 60 19.81 9.51 -28.07
CA VAL A 60 18.40 9.81 -27.86
C VAL A 60 17.85 10.72 -28.94
N GLU A 61 18.58 11.77 -29.34
CA GLU A 61 18.18 12.67 -30.43
C GLU A 61 18.13 11.98 -31.79
N ARG A 62 19.09 11.11 -32.11
CA ARG A 62 19.06 10.27 -33.32
C ARG A 62 17.89 9.30 -33.33
N PHE A 63 17.46 8.84 -32.15
CA PHE A 63 16.33 7.95 -31.98
C PHE A 63 14.99 8.65 -32.20
N ASP A 64 14.84 9.89 -31.71
CA ASP A 64 13.67 10.72 -31.95
C ASP A 64 13.55 11.12 -33.45
N SER A 65 14.66 11.33 -34.12
CA SER A 65 14.70 11.58 -35.58
C SER A 65 14.32 10.35 -36.42
N ALA A 66 14.59 9.14 -35.94
CA ALA A 66 14.23 7.89 -36.62
C ALA A 66 12.73 7.53 -36.48
N ARG A 67 11.98 8.22 -35.61
CA ARG A 67 10.54 8.01 -35.44
C ARG A 67 9.70 8.37 -36.68
N HIS A 68 10.22 9.12 -37.60
CA HIS A 68 9.53 9.51 -38.86
C HIS A 68 9.66 8.48 -39.98
N LEU A 69 10.41 7.42 -39.82
CA LEU A 69 10.58 6.39 -40.84
C LEU A 69 10.02 5.04 -40.38
N ASN A 70 8.83 4.74 -40.90
CA ASN A 70 8.16 3.42 -40.92
C ASN A 70 7.25 2.99 -39.77
N LYS A 71 5.96 3.04 -40.05
CA LYS A 71 4.84 2.35 -39.39
C LYS A 71 4.87 0.85 -39.72
N GLY A 72 5.86 0.12 -39.22
CA GLY A 72 5.96 -1.34 -39.39
C GLY A 72 6.59 -1.98 -38.16
N SER A 73 5.72 -2.54 -37.31
CA SER A 73 5.89 -3.67 -36.38
C SER A 73 7.21 -3.89 -35.62
N PHE A 74 7.82 -2.89 -35.01
CA PHE A 74 8.75 -3.12 -33.91
C PHE A 74 8.17 -2.58 -32.61
N SER A 75 7.87 -3.49 -31.67
CA SER A 75 7.27 -3.08 -30.39
C SER A 75 8.29 -2.28 -29.58
N ILE A 76 7.84 -1.19 -28.98
CA ILE A 76 8.61 -0.38 -28.01
C ILE A 76 9.29 -1.24 -26.93
N GLY A 77 8.71 -2.42 -26.63
CA GLY A 77 9.29 -3.40 -25.72
C GLY A 77 10.58 -4.04 -26.23
N PHE A 78 10.74 -4.26 -27.55
CA PHE A 78 11.97 -4.79 -28.13
C PHE A 78 13.10 -3.75 -28.09
N LEU A 79 12.80 -2.51 -28.37
CA LEU A 79 13.74 -1.38 -28.31
C LEU A 79 14.15 -1.07 -26.86
N PHE A 80 13.24 -1.19 -25.90
CA PHE A 80 13.55 -1.07 -24.48
C PHE A 80 14.41 -2.24 -24.00
N CYS A 81 14.15 -3.46 -24.47
CA CYS A 81 14.97 -4.64 -24.17
C CYS A 81 16.37 -4.51 -24.77
N LEU A 82 16.51 -3.99 -25.99
CA LEU A 82 17.81 -3.71 -26.62
C LEU A 82 18.57 -2.59 -25.89
N TYR A 83 17.86 -1.55 -25.43
CA TYR A 83 18.44 -0.45 -24.68
C TYR A 83 18.91 -0.89 -23.28
N THR A 84 18.11 -1.68 -22.58
CA THR A 84 18.51 -2.23 -21.26
C THR A 84 19.60 -3.29 -21.39
N THR A 85 19.61 -4.09 -22.47
CA THR A 85 20.69 -5.06 -22.71
C THR A 85 22.00 -4.37 -23.12
N LEU A 86 21.91 -3.30 -23.90
CA LEU A 86 23.06 -2.45 -24.24
C LEU A 86 23.59 -1.68 -23.01
N LEU A 87 22.72 -1.16 -22.15
CA LEU A 87 23.12 -0.57 -20.87
C LEU A 87 23.73 -1.64 -19.94
N ALA A 88 23.13 -2.81 -19.83
CA ALA A 88 23.67 -3.90 -19.02
C ALA A 88 25.04 -4.38 -19.49
N SER A 89 25.27 -4.46 -20.81
CA SER A 89 26.59 -4.84 -21.36
C SER A 89 27.67 -3.77 -21.18
N PHE A 90 27.25 -2.49 -21.03
CA PHE A 90 28.17 -1.37 -20.75
C PHE A 90 28.53 -1.23 -19.26
N PHE A 91 27.69 -1.75 -18.35
CA PHE A 91 27.81 -1.61 -16.90
C PHE A 91 28.11 -2.92 -16.15
N THR A 92 28.44 -4.00 -16.85
CA THR A 92 28.76 -5.31 -16.24
C THR A 92 29.97 -5.30 -15.30
N GLU A 93 30.75 -4.23 -15.27
CA GLU A 93 31.89 -4.07 -14.35
C GLU A 93 31.68 -3.00 -13.26
N SER A 94 30.50 -2.37 -13.18
CA SER A 94 30.32 -1.22 -12.27
C SER A 94 29.33 -1.54 -11.16
N THR A 95 29.84 -1.63 -9.92
CA THR A 95 29.07 -1.61 -8.67
C THR A 95 28.15 -0.39 -8.55
N CYS A 96 28.40 0.66 -9.34
CA CYS A 96 27.64 1.90 -9.42
C CYS A 96 26.21 1.73 -9.97
N PHE A 97 25.97 0.79 -10.89
CA PHE A 97 24.65 0.53 -11.46
C PHE A 97 23.70 -0.14 -10.45
N LEU A 98 24.20 -1.12 -9.71
CA LEU A 98 23.42 -1.77 -8.64
C LEU A 98 23.12 -0.81 -7.50
N SER A 99 24.06 0.06 -7.15
CA SER A 99 23.89 1.12 -6.16
C SER A 99 22.88 2.17 -6.62
N PHE A 100 22.90 2.58 -7.90
CA PHE A 100 21.93 3.53 -8.46
C PHE A 100 20.49 2.97 -8.42
N PHE A 101 20.27 1.71 -8.82
CA PHE A 101 18.95 1.10 -8.75
C PHE A 101 18.51 0.78 -7.33
N SER A 102 19.42 0.40 -6.45
CA SER A 102 19.15 0.26 -5.03
C SER A 102 18.71 1.60 -4.44
N ASN A 103 19.45 2.67 -4.65
CA ASN A 103 19.12 4.02 -4.16
C ASN A 103 17.81 4.54 -4.76
N PHE A 104 17.54 4.30 -6.05
CA PHE A 104 16.29 4.70 -6.70
C PHE A 104 15.08 3.93 -6.16
N ALA A 105 15.21 2.61 -5.95
CA ALA A 105 14.17 1.80 -5.31
C ALA A 105 13.95 2.24 -3.85
N THR A 106 15.02 2.56 -3.13
CA THR A 106 14.98 3.07 -1.76
C THR A 106 14.27 4.41 -1.69
N THR A 107 14.56 5.36 -2.61
CA THR A 107 13.92 6.68 -2.63
C THR A 107 12.41 6.60 -2.86
N ILE A 108 11.92 5.70 -3.74
CA ILE A 108 10.47 5.52 -3.96
C ILE A 108 9.78 4.91 -2.74
N THR A 109 10.47 4.03 -2.01
CA THR A 109 9.93 3.43 -0.78
C THR A 109 9.99 4.41 0.40
N GLU A 110 10.97 5.30 0.44
CA GLU A 110 11.11 6.35 1.47
C GLU A 110 9.96 7.35 1.38
N ASP A 111 9.66 7.94 0.22
CA ASP A 111 8.55 8.89 0.04
C ASP A 111 7.19 8.31 0.49
N ASN A 112 6.95 7.03 0.25
CA ASN A 112 5.71 6.37 0.60
C ASN A 112 5.59 6.03 2.10
N MET A 113 6.71 5.86 2.81
CA MET A 113 6.72 5.60 4.25
C MET A 113 6.69 6.87 5.08
N ASP A 114 7.01 8.03 4.50
CA ASP A 114 7.07 9.31 5.23
C ASP A 114 5.74 9.68 5.84
N ILE A 115 4.64 9.47 5.11
CA ILE A 115 3.29 9.73 5.64
C ILE A 115 2.98 8.84 6.85
N ILE A 116 3.42 7.59 6.85
CA ILE A 116 3.21 6.67 7.98
C ILE A 116 4.09 7.10 9.17
N ASN A 117 5.38 7.36 8.92
CA ASN A 117 6.33 7.76 9.95
C ASN A 117 5.95 9.09 10.62
N LYS A 118 5.35 10.03 9.87
CA LYS A 118 4.82 11.30 10.39
C LYS A 118 3.85 11.08 11.55
N TYR A 119 2.95 10.12 11.42
CA TYR A 119 1.88 9.88 12.41
C TYR A 119 2.15 8.74 13.38
N PHE A 120 3.05 7.82 13.01
CA PHE A 120 3.43 6.64 13.79
C PHE A 120 4.96 6.54 13.89
N PRO A 121 5.65 7.49 14.57
CA PRO A 121 7.11 7.56 14.61
C PRO A 121 7.74 6.41 15.40
N ASN A 122 6.98 5.74 16.28
CA ASN A 122 7.48 4.71 17.21
C ASN A 122 7.29 3.29 16.67
N LEU A 123 7.10 3.11 15.37
CA LEU A 123 7.06 1.78 14.76
C LEU A 123 8.40 1.08 14.93
N THR A 124 8.35 -0.21 15.29
CA THR A 124 9.54 -1.08 15.27
C THR A 124 10.03 -1.28 13.84
N ASP A 125 11.31 -1.64 13.68
CA ASP A 125 11.88 -1.89 12.34
C ASP A 125 11.10 -2.99 11.60
N ARG A 126 10.66 -4.04 12.31
CA ARG A 126 9.81 -5.08 11.76
C ARG A 126 8.47 -4.54 11.22
N GLN A 127 7.80 -3.68 11.96
CA GLN A 127 6.55 -3.06 11.53
C GLN A 127 6.75 -2.18 10.30
N LYS A 128 7.83 -1.38 10.27
CA LYS A 128 8.21 -0.57 9.11
C LYS A 128 8.45 -1.45 7.88
N GLU A 129 9.19 -2.54 8.05
CA GLU A 129 9.49 -3.50 6.98
C GLU A 129 8.21 -4.18 6.45
N GLN A 130 7.29 -4.57 7.33
CA GLN A 130 6.01 -5.14 6.96
C GLN A 130 5.13 -4.14 6.19
N ILE A 131 5.05 -2.89 6.66
CA ILE A 131 4.28 -1.83 5.98
C ILE A 131 4.88 -1.51 4.61
N ALA A 132 6.21 -1.39 4.51
CA ALA A 132 6.90 -1.07 3.26
C ALA A 132 6.66 -2.12 2.15
N GLN A 133 6.43 -3.38 2.50
CA GLN A 133 6.14 -4.45 1.55
C GLN A 133 4.72 -4.39 0.96
N LEU A 134 3.79 -3.67 1.60
CA LEU A 134 2.37 -3.69 1.21
C LEU A 134 2.16 -3.16 -0.22
N ASP A 135 2.86 -2.11 -0.65
CA ASP A 135 2.65 -1.53 -1.99
C ASP A 135 2.95 -2.55 -3.09
N ALA A 136 4.10 -3.19 -3.04
CA ALA A 136 4.49 -4.19 -4.02
C ALA A 136 3.51 -5.37 -4.05
N LEU A 137 3.11 -5.88 -2.87
CA LEU A 137 2.19 -7.00 -2.74
C LEU A 137 0.79 -6.65 -3.25
N TYR A 138 0.23 -5.50 -2.84
CA TYR A 138 -1.09 -5.11 -3.31
C TYR A 138 -1.12 -4.77 -4.80
N ARG A 139 -0.07 -4.20 -5.37
CA ARG A 139 0.03 -4.00 -6.82
C ARG A 139 0.05 -5.31 -7.58
N GLU A 140 0.84 -6.29 -7.11
CA GLU A 140 0.89 -7.61 -7.71
C GLU A 140 -0.48 -8.31 -7.66
N TRP A 141 -1.12 -8.34 -6.48
CA TRP A 141 -2.42 -9.00 -6.31
C TRP A 141 -3.55 -8.25 -7.02
N ASN A 142 -3.53 -6.92 -7.04
CA ASN A 142 -4.55 -6.10 -7.69
C ASN A 142 -4.53 -6.26 -9.23
N ALA A 143 -3.40 -6.64 -9.79
CA ALA A 143 -3.32 -7.02 -11.21
C ALA A 143 -4.10 -8.30 -11.53
N LYS A 144 -4.28 -9.20 -10.54
CA LYS A 144 -4.95 -10.49 -10.67
C LYS A 144 -6.40 -10.43 -10.15
N ILE A 145 -6.59 -9.77 -9.01
CA ILE A 145 -7.86 -9.68 -8.27
C ILE A 145 -8.04 -8.22 -7.82
N ASN A 146 -9.08 -7.56 -8.30
CA ASN A 146 -9.34 -6.15 -7.99
C ASN A 146 -9.83 -6.01 -6.53
N VAL A 147 -8.93 -5.80 -5.59
CA VAL A 147 -9.21 -5.56 -4.16
C VAL A 147 -9.17 -4.09 -3.79
N ILE A 148 -8.47 -3.27 -4.57
CA ILE A 148 -8.39 -1.82 -4.48
C ILE A 148 -8.75 -1.25 -5.85
N SER A 149 -9.49 -0.15 -5.90
CA SER A 149 -9.78 0.53 -7.16
C SER A 149 -8.49 0.83 -7.94
N ARG A 150 -8.50 0.56 -9.25
CA ARG A 150 -7.34 0.83 -10.12
C ARG A 150 -6.94 2.30 -10.15
N LYS A 151 -7.86 3.20 -9.80
CA LYS A 151 -7.60 4.65 -9.72
C LYS A 151 -7.00 5.04 -8.39
N ASP A 152 -7.10 4.18 -7.38
CA ASP A 152 -6.75 4.47 -6.00
C ASP A 152 -5.52 3.70 -5.48
N ILE A 153 -5.02 2.75 -6.27
CA ILE A 153 -3.85 1.94 -5.90
C ILE A 153 -2.59 2.79 -5.67
N ASP A 154 -2.47 3.93 -6.35
CA ASP A 154 -1.35 4.85 -6.21
C ASP A 154 -1.39 5.63 -4.88
N ASN A 155 -2.56 5.65 -4.21
CA ASN A 155 -2.78 6.26 -2.90
C ASN A 155 -2.84 5.22 -1.77
N LEU A 156 -2.24 4.05 -1.96
CA LEU A 156 -2.34 2.92 -1.01
C LEU A 156 -2.03 3.34 0.42
N TYR A 157 -0.94 4.08 0.63
CA TYR A 157 -0.49 4.43 1.98
C TYR A 157 -1.40 5.43 2.66
N GLU A 158 -1.89 6.43 1.97
CA GLU A 158 -2.82 7.43 2.53
C GLU A 158 -4.24 6.86 2.67
N HIS A 159 -4.83 6.39 1.55
CA HIS A 159 -6.25 6.05 1.49
C HIS A 159 -6.60 4.67 2.09
N HIS A 160 -5.60 3.79 2.24
CA HIS A 160 -5.87 2.44 2.74
C HIS A 160 -5.07 2.10 4.00
N VAL A 161 -3.75 2.28 4.03
CA VAL A 161 -2.94 1.92 5.19
C VAL A 161 -3.15 2.91 6.32
N LEU A 162 -2.85 4.20 6.12
CA LEU A 162 -3.00 5.23 7.15
C LEU A 162 -4.47 5.38 7.60
N HIS A 163 -5.41 5.34 6.64
CA HIS A 163 -6.83 5.32 6.96
C HIS A 163 -7.20 4.18 7.91
N SER A 164 -6.71 2.98 7.68
CA SER A 164 -6.93 1.82 8.57
C SER A 164 -6.30 2.02 9.95
N MET A 165 -5.09 2.60 9.97
CA MET A 165 -4.35 2.90 11.20
C MET A 165 -5.00 4.01 12.04
N ALA A 166 -5.97 4.78 11.50
CA ALA A 166 -6.72 5.78 12.25
C ALA A 166 -7.40 5.19 13.51
N ILE A 167 -7.80 3.93 13.47
CA ILE A 167 -8.38 3.23 14.63
C ILE A 167 -7.39 3.23 15.80
N ALA A 168 -6.10 3.07 15.55
CA ALA A 168 -5.05 3.10 16.57
C ALA A 168 -4.80 4.50 17.18
N LYS A 169 -5.36 5.57 16.59
CA LYS A 169 -5.38 6.91 17.23
C LYS A 169 -6.47 7.04 18.30
N ALA A 170 -7.51 6.25 18.17
CA ALA A 170 -8.64 6.28 19.15
C ALA A 170 -8.43 5.25 20.27
N ILE A 171 -7.77 4.14 20.01
CA ILE A 171 -7.56 3.08 21.00
C ILE A 171 -6.19 2.41 20.83
N ASN A 172 -5.53 2.18 21.96
CA ASN A 172 -4.40 1.28 22.05
C ASN A 172 -4.90 -0.05 22.63
N PHE A 173 -5.05 -1.07 21.78
CA PHE A 173 -5.52 -2.38 22.20
C PHE A 173 -4.53 -3.05 23.16
N LYS A 174 -5.05 -3.63 24.25
CA LYS A 174 -4.24 -4.44 25.17
C LYS A 174 -3.87 -5.78 24.53
N ASP A 175 -2.75 -6.33 24.96
CA ASP A 175 -2.31 -7.66 24.54
C ASP A 175 -3.40 -8.71 24.78
N GLY A 176 -3.54 -9.61 23.82
CA GLY A 176 -4.56 -10.64 23.84
C GLY A 176 -5.96 -10.18 23.42
N THR A 177 -6.17 -8.92 23.06
CA THR A 177 -7.46 -8.44 22.51
C THR A 177 -7.81 -9.22 21.25
N GLU A 178 -9.07 -9.66 21.14
CA GLU A 178 -9.58 -10.38 19.98
C GLU A 178 -10.46 -9.43 19.13
N ILE A 179 -10.10 -9.28 17.87
CA ILE A 179 -10.68 -8.31 16.95
C ILE A 179 -11.20 -9.04 15.70
N LEU A 180 -12.46 -8.76 15.36
CA LEU A 180 -13.06 -9.19 14.10
C LEU A 180 -13.02 -8.04 13.10
N ASP A 181 -12.41 -8.24 11.93
CA ASP A 181 -12.57 -7.35 10.78
C ASP A 181 -13.74 -7.87 9.92
N PHE A 182 -14.84 -7.15 9.97
CA PHE A 182 -16.07 -7.53 9.29
C PHE A 182 -16.13 -6.92 7.89
N GLY A 183 -16.15 -7.78 6.87
CA GLY A 183 -16.13 -7.35 5.47
C GLY A 183 -14.78 -6.76 5.07
N CYS A 184 -13.69 -7.45 5.43
CA CYS A 184 -12.32 -6.95 5.32
C CYS A 184 -11.86 -6.60 3.90
N GLY A 185 -12.59 -7.04 2.87
CA GLY A 185 -12.20 -6.81 1.49
C GLY A 185 -10.81 -7.36 1.20
N GLY A 186 -9.91 -6.49 0.80
CA GLY A 186 -8.50 -6.82 0.58
C GLY A 186 -7.65 -6.87 1.85
N GLY A 187 -8.26 -6.84 3.07
CA GLY A 187 -7.54 -6.87 4.34
C GLY A 187 -7.47 -5.51 5.06
N PHE A 188 -8.37 -4.58 4.72
CA PHE A 188 -8.43 -3.26 5.34
C PHE A 188 -9.72 -3.08 6.14
N PRO A 189 -9.64 -2.76 7.45
CA PRO A 189 -8.47 -2.27 8.17
C PRO A 189 -7.60 -3.36 8.85
N GLY A 190 -7.94 -4.62 8.77
CA GLY A 190 -7.38 -5.69 9.58
C GLY A 190 -5.86 -5.89 9.45
N ILE A 191 -5.29 -5.90 8.23
CA ILE A 191 -3.85 -6.13 8.02
C ILE A 191 -3.01 -4.99 8.64
N PRO A 192 -3.27 -3.69 8.36
CA PRO A 192 -2.53 -2.61 9.01
C PRO A 192 -2.64 -2.64 10.55
N LEU A 193 -3.81 -2.98 11.09
CA LEU A 193 -3.99 -3.11 12.53
C LEU A 193 -3.24 -4.31 13.12
N ALA A 194 -3.22 -5.44 12.41
CA ALA A 194 -2.46 -6.61 12.86
C ALA A 194 -0.95 -6.37 12.87
N ILE A 195 -0.43 -5.52 11.98
CA ILE A 195 0.96 -5.05 12.01
C ILE A 195 1.21 -4.18 13.26
N LEU A 196 0.29 -3.25 13.57
CA LEU A 196 0.44 -2.34 14.71
C LEU A 196 0.34 -3.06 16.06
N PHE A 197 -0.51 -4.08 16.16
CA PHE A 197 -0.82 -4.77 17.41
C PHE A 197 -0.47 -6.26 17.30
N PRO A 198 0.83 -6.62 17.33
CA PRO A 198 1.28 -8.00 17.12
C PRO A 198 0.80 -8.98 18.19
N GLU A 199 0.52 -8.50 19.42
CA GLU A 199 0.04 -9.31 20.53
C GLU A 199 -1.50 -9.44 20.59
N CYS A 200 -2.22 -8.78 19.66
CA CYS A 200 -3.66 -8.95 19.49
C CYS A 200 -3.96 -10.06 18.47
N ARG A 201 -5.17 -10.62 18.50
CA ARG A 201 -5.61 -11.65 17.57
C ARG A 201 -6.66 -11.07 16.62
N PHE A 202 -6.42 -11.20 15.34
CA PHE A 202 -7.29 -10.70 14.27
C PHE A 202 -7.94 -11.85 13.50
N LYS A 203 -9.26 -11.83 13.43
CA LYS A 203 -10.02 -12.63 12.47
C LYS A 203 -10.63 -11.71 11.42
N LEU A 204 -10.32 -11.97 10.15
CA LEU A 204 -10.84 -11.23 9.01
C LEU A 204 -11.88 -12.09 8.30
N ILE A 205 -13.05 -11.54 7.99
CA ILE A 205 -14.08 -12.26 7.21
C ILE A 205 -14.57 -11.41 6.04
N ASP A 206 -14.81 -12.05 4.92
CA ASP A 206 -15.47 -11.47 3.74
C ASP A 206 -16.24 -12.55 2.96
N GLY A 207 -17.38 -12.18 2.41
CA GLY A 207 -18.20 -13.07 1.56
C GLY A 207 -17.59 -13.39 0.21
N THR A 208 -16.40 -12.87 -0.11
CA THR A 208 -15.71 -13.04 -1.40
C THR A 208 -14.41 -13.82 -1.22
N GLY A 209 -14.42 -15.11 -1.51
CA GLY A 209 -13.26 -15.98 -1.32
C GLY A 209 -11.99 -15.53 -2.04
N LYS A 210 -12.11 -14.87 -3.21
CA LYS A 210 -10.94 -14.30 -3.92
C LYS A 210 -10.24 -13.20 -3.12
N LYS A 211 -10.99 -12.37 -2.39
CA LYS A 211 -10.44 -11.31 -1.55
C LYS A 211 -9.75 -11.90 -0.32
N ILE A 212 -10.37 -12.90 0.30
CA ILE A 212 -9.77 -13.63 1.44
C ILE A 212 -8.46 -14.29 1.04
N ARG A 213 -8.38 -14.85 -0.17
CA ARG A 213 -7.10 -15.36 -0.67
C ARG A 213 -6.02 -14.28 -0.68
N VAL A 214 -6.33 -13.06 -1.16
CA VAL A 214 -5.37 -11.95 -1.14
C VAL A 214 -4.94 -11.61 0.30
N CYS A 215 -5.89 -11.57 1.24
CA CYS A 215 -5.58 -11.30 2.65
C CYS A 215 -4.57 -12.31 3.22
N ASN A 216 -4.79 -13.61 2.99
CA ASN A 216 -3.90 -14.66 3.47
C ASN A 216 -2.52 -14.57 2.80
N GLU A 217 -2.46 -14.41 1.49
CA GLU A 217 -1.20 -14.32 0.75
C GLU A 217 -0.37 -13.09 1.15
N VAL A 218 -1.03 -11.93 1.37
CA VAL A 218 -0.35 -10.72 1.87
C VAL A 218 0.13 -10.94 3.30
N ALA A 219 -0.71 -11.46 4.19
CA ALA A 219 -0.36 -11.72 5.58
C ALA A 219 0.82 -12.70 5.71
N ASP A 220 0.81 -13.77 4.92
CA ASP A 220 1.89 -14.77 4.88
C ASP A 220 3.19 -14.17 4.35
N ALA A 221 3.12 -13.37 3.27
CA ALA A 221 4.28 -12.74 2.65
C ALA A 221 5.01 -11.80 3.60
N ILE A 222 4.27 -11.01 4.42
CA ILE A 222 4.86 -10.12 5.43
C ILE A 222 5.08 -10.79 6.79
N GLY A 223 4.78 -12.08 6.90
CA GLY A 223 5.05 -12.90 8.09
C GLY A 223 4.19 -12.57 9.31
N LEU A 224 2.92 -12.14 9.11
CA LEU A 224 1.96 -11.98 10.21
C LEU A 224 1.59 -13.36 10.78
N LYS A 225 1.56 -13.46 12.13
CA LYS A 225 1.19 -14.69 12.85
C LYS A 225 -0.08 -14.54 13.68
N ASN A 226 -0.55 -13.32 13.83
CA ASN A 226 -1.66 -12.93 14.69
C ASN A 226 -2.96 -12.68 13.90
N LEU A 227 -3.00 -13.07 12.62
CA LEU A 227 -4.12 -12.83 11.71
C LEU A 227 -4.57 -14.14 11.05
N LYS A 228 -5.89 -14.32 10.94
CA LYS A 228 -6.52 -15.40 10.20
C LYS A 228 -7.65 -14.82 9.34
N ALA A 229 -7.61 -15.01 8.03
CA ALA A 229 -8.68 -14.59 7.13
C ALA A 229 -9.51 -15.79 6.65
N GLU A 230 -10.84 -15.71 6.76
CA GLU A 230 -11.77 -16.78 6.42
C GLU A 230 -12.86 -16.29 5.45
N HIS A 231 -13.15 -17.10 4.43
CA HIS A 231 -14.28 -16.88 3.54
C HIS A 231 -15.56 -17.27 4.28
N LEU A 232 -16.24 -16.27 4.83
CA LEU A 232 -17.42 -16.46 5.66
C LEU A 232 -18.37 -15.27 5.52
N ARG A 233 -19.66 -15.51 5.49
CA ARG A 233 -20.66 -14.45 5.60
C ARG A 233 -20.80 -14.02 7.05
N GLY A 234 -21.01 -12.71 7.28
CA GLY A 234 -21.08 -12.16 8.63
C GLY A 234 -22.17 -12.77 9.52
N GLU A 235 -23.29 -13.17 8.93
CA GLU A 235 -24.40 -13.82 9.62
C GLU A 235 -24.00 -15.20 10.20
N GLU A 236 -23.04 -15.87 9.57
CA GLU A 236 -22.54 -17.21 9.92
C GLU A 236 -21.45 -17.15 11.01
N GLU A 237 -20.86 -15.97 11.25
CA GLU A 237 -19.83 -15.80 12.27
C GLU A 237 -20.42 -15.97 13.68
N LYS A 238 -19.83 -16.88 14.46
CA LYS A 238 -20.28 -17.27 15.81
C LYS A 238 -19.29 -16.89 16.91
N GLY A 239 -18.10 -16.46 16.55
CA GLY A 239 -17.05 -16.07 17.49
C GLY A 239 -17.44 -14.90 18.36
N LYS A 240 -16.69 -14.70 19.46
CA LYS A 240 -16.84 -13.60 20.41
C LYS A 240 -15.55 -12.79 20.42
N TYR A 241 -15.70 -11.50 20.27
CA TYR A 241 -14.60 -10.54 20.10
C TYR A 241 -14.73 -9.40 21.10
N ASP A 242 -13.62 -8.81 21.45
CA ASP A 242 -13.62 -7.57 22.22
C ASP A 242 -14.06 -6.41 21.34
N PHE A 243 -13.54 -6.35 20.11
CA PHE A 243 -13.92 -5.34 19.14
C PHE A 243 -14.28 -5.94 17.78
N VAL A 244 -15.19 -5.27 17.09
CA VAL A 244 -15.40 -5.44 15.67
C VAL A 244 -14.90 -4.18 14.97
N VAL A 245 -14.05 -4.34 13.97
CA VAL A 245 -13.62 -3.26 13.08
C VAL A 245 -14.25 -3.45 11.71
N SER A 246 -14.52 -2.37 11.01
CA SER A 246 -15.09 -2.44 9.66
C SER A 246 -14.81 -1.17 8.87
N ARG A 247 -14.80 -1.27 7.54
CA ARG A 247 -14.66 -0.13 6.64
C ARG A 247 -15.61 -0.22 5.47
N ALA A 248 -16.54 0.74 5.37
CA ALA A 248 -17.40 0.95 4.21
C ALA A 248 -18.17 -0.28 3.71
N VAL A 249 -18.65 -1.15 4.61
CA VAL A 249 -19.32 -2.40 4.23
C VAL A 249 -20.82 -2.21 3.98
N MET A 250 -21.52 -1.65 4.95
CA MET A 250 -22.97 -1.43 4.92
C MET A 250 -23.40 -0.31 5.88
N GLN A 251 -24.68 0.01 5.91
CA GLN A 251 -25.23 0.96 6.86
C GLN A 251 -25.08 0.47 8.31
N LEU A 252 -24.81 1.37 9.25
CA LEU A 252 -24.52 1.02 10.65
C LEU A 252 -25.65 0.20 11.31
N PRO A 253 -26.94 0.52 11.14
CA PRO A 253 -28.01 -0.25 11.76
C PRO A 253 -28.02 -1.72 11.30
N ASP A 254 -27.73 -1.98 10.04
CA ASP A 254 -27.71 -3.34 9.49
C ASP A 254 -26.47 -4.09 9.96
N LEU A 255 -25.31 -3.42 9.98
CA LEU A 255 -24.09 -3.99 10.55
C LEU A 255 -24.31 -4.40 11.99
N MET A 256 -24.83 -3.51 12.82
CA MET A 256 -25.09 -3.75 14.25
C MET A 256 -26.06 -4.92 14.50
N LYS A 257 -27.10 -5.10 13.66
CA LYS A 257 -28.00 -6.27 13.76
C LYS A 257 -27.24 -7.58 13.64
N ILE A 258 -26.25 -7.64 12.73
CA ILE A 258 -25.46 -8.86 12.46
C ILE A 258 -24.46 -9.11 13.57
N ILE A 259 -23.67 -8.07 13.93
CA ILE A 259 -22.50 -8.23 14.81
C ILE A 259 -22.81 -8.19 16.29
N LYS A 260 -23.97 -7.72 16.73
CA LYS A 260 -24.33 -7.60 18.16
C LYS A 260 -24.11 -8.90 18.92
N LYS A 261 -24.36 -10.03 18.27
CA LYS A 261 -24.12 -11.38 18.84
C LYS A 261 -22.64 -11.71 19.06
N ASN A 262 -21.71 -10.97 18.44
CA ASN A 262 -20.29 -11.30 18.41
C ASN A 262 -19.45 -10.57 19.48
N PHE A 263 -20.05 -9.75 20.33
CA PHE A 263 -19.30 -9.10 21.40
C PHE A 263 -19.17 -9.98 22.66
N LYS A 264 -17.99 -9.93 23.29
CA LYS A 264 -17.74 -10.48 24.61
C LYS A 264 -18.43 -9.63 25.68
N LYS A 265 -18.78 -10.25 26.79
CA LYS A 265 -19.31 -9.55 27.98
C LYS A 265 -18.19 -9.02 28.87
N THR A 266 -17.03 -9.67 28.86
CA THR A 266 -15.86 -9.25 29.65
C THR A 266 -15.18 -8.06 28.99
N GLN A 267 -14.78 -7.08 29.77
CA GLN A 267 -14.10 -5.87 29.33
C GLN A 267 -12.66 -5.91 29.80
N GLN A 268 -11.71 -5.60 28.91
CA GLN A 268 -10.29 -5.57 29.27
C GLN A 268 -9.56 -4.31 28.78
N ASN A 269 -10.09 -3.65 27.78
CA ASN A 269 -9.50 -2.47 27.16
C ASN A 269 -9.95 -1.17 27.85
N ALA A 270 -9.32 -0.05 27.51
CA ALA A 270 -9.68 1.26 28.04
C ALA A 270 -11.07 1.72 27.57
N LEU A 271 -11.43 1.39 26.34
CA LEU A 271 -12.79 1.56 25.82
C LEU A 271 -13.61 0.30 26.08
N PRO A 272 -14.93 0.43 26.36
CA PRO A 272 -15.86 -0.69 26.32
C PRO A 272 -15.77 -1.47 25.00
N ASN A 273 -16.06 -2.77 25.06
CA ASN A 273 -16.13 -3.57 23.83
C ASN A 273 -17.15 -2.96 22.87
N GLY A 274 -16.86 -3.01 21.57
CA GLY A 274 -17.75 -2.36 20.62
C GLY A 274 -17.26 -2.36 19.18
N LEU A 275 -17.99 -1.64 18.34
CA LEU A 275 -17.67 -1.46 16.93
C LEU A 275 -16.81 -0.20 16.74
N LEU A 276 -15.74 -0.32 15.98
CA LEU A 276 -14.94 0.78 15.45
C LEU A 276 -15.02 0.76 13.92
N CYS A 277 -15.76 1.69 13.34
CA CYS A 277 -16.08 1.70 11.93
C CYS A 277 -15.56 2.93 11.21
N LEU A 278 -14.76 2.73 10.15
CA LEU A 278 -14.31 3.80 9.27
C LEU A 278 -15.38 4.08 8.21
N LYS A 279 -15.88 5.30 8.22
CA LYS A 279 -16.97 5.77 7.38
C LYS A 279 -16.60 7.04 6.62
N GLY A 280 -17.36 7.35 5.60
CA GLY A 280 -17.27 8.61 4.85
C GLY A 280 -18.63 9.14 4.47
N GLY A 281 -18.69 10.45 4.18
CA GLY A 281 -19.90 11.12 3.79
C GLY A 281 -20.79 11.56 4.97
N ASN A 282 -22.02 11.97 4.66
CA ASN A 282 -22.98 12.41 5.66
C ASN A 282 -23.62 11.20 6.38
N LEU A 283 -23.38 11.09 7.67
CA LEU A 283 -23.83 9.97 8.51
C LEU A 283 -25.10 10.29 9.33
N ASN A 284 -25.71 11.47 9.19
CA ASN A 284 -26.80 11.92 10.04
C ASN A 284 -27.99 10.94 10.07
N GLU A 285 -28.45 10.49 8.93
CA GLU A 285 -29.55 9.53 8.85
C GLU A 285 -29.14 8.13 9.33
N GLU A 286 -27.92 7.71 8.99
CA GLU A 286 -27.38 6.40 9.37
C GLU A 286 -27.22 6.28 10.88
N LEU A 287 -26.78 7.35 11.55
CA LEU A 287 -26.49 7.37 12.98
C LEU A 287 -27.69 7.79 13.85
N LYS A 288 -28.82 8.13 13.26
CA LYS A 288 -30.00 8.65 13.97
C LYS A 288 -30.42 7.75 15.15
N SER A 289 -30.45 6.45 14.95
CA SER A 289 -30.79 5.48 16.01
C SER A 289 -29.69 5.24 17.04
N TYR A 290 -28.48 5.71 16.77
CA TYR A 290 -27.30 5.55 17.62
C TYR A 290 -26.77 6.88 18.17
N SER A 291 -27.44 8.01 17.92
CA SER A 291 -27.00 9.37 18.26
C SER A 291 -26.68 9.60 19.74
N ARG A 292 -27.20 8.76 20.63
CA ARG A 292 -26.97 8.86 22.10
C ARG A 292 -25.78 8.04 22.56
N VAL A 293 -25.30 7.10 21.76
CA VAL A 293 -24.29 6.13 22.17
C VAL A 293 -23.07 6.09 21.22
N ALA A 294 -23.26 6.50 19.98
CA ALA A 294 -22.16 6.54 19.01
C ALA A 294 -21.30 7.78 19.24
N GLU A 295 -19.99 7.58 19.26
CA GLU A 295 -18.99 8.65 19.22
C GLU A 295 -18.45 8.77 17.80
N ILE A 296 -18.38 10.00 17.29
CA ILE A 296 -17.94 10.30 15.93
C ILE A 296 -16.71 11.19 16.02
N THR A 297 -15.60 10.74 15.46
CA THR A 297 -14.36 11.50 15.38
C THR A 297 -13.99 11.74 13.93
N PRO A 298 -13.98 13.00 13.46
CA PRO A 298 -13.44 13.33 12.14
C PRO A 298 -11.97 12.93 12.04
N LEU A 299 -11.55 12.29 10.95
CA LEU A 299 -10.17 11.85 10.81
C LEU A 299 -9.19 13.00 10.59
N SER A 300 -9.67 14.17 10.17
CA SER A 300 -8.89 15.42 10.16
C SER A 300 -8.44 15.87 11.57
N THR A 301 -8.98 15.28 12.63
CA THR A 301 -8.47 15.47 14.01
C THR A 301 -7.12 14.76 14.20
N PHE A 302 -6.85 13.72 13.43
CA PHE A 302 -5.66 12.89 13.55
C PHE A 302 -4.64 13.15 12.44
N PHE A 303 -5.11 13.54 11.25
CA PHE A 303 -4.31 13.62 10.02
C PHE A 303 -4.54 14.95 9.31
N ASP A 304 -3.48 15.57 8.80
CA ASP A 304 -3.50 16.89 8.15
C ASP A 304 -3.79 16.82 6.65
N GLU A 305 -3.70 15.62 6.03
CA GLU A 305 -3.88 15.45 4.61
C GLU A 305 -5.31 15.80 4.18
N GLU A 306 -5.44 16.52 3.07
CA GLU A 306 -6.72 17.04 2.55
C GLU A 306 -7.77 15.93 2.35
N TRP A 307 -7.33 14.74 1.99
CA TRP A 307 -8.22 13.60 1.80
C TRP A 307 -8.99 13.21 3.07
N PHE A 308 -8.39 13.36 4.26
CA PHE A 308 -9.06 13.07 5.54
C PHE A 308 -10.03 14.18 5.96
N ALA A 309 -9.85 15.41 5.46
CA ALA A 309 -10.79 16.51 5.68
C ALA A 309 -12.10 16.33 4.90
N GLN A 310 -12.11 15.43 3.89
CA GLN A 310 -13.27 15.15 3.05
C GLN A 310 -14.19 14.11 3.68
N ASP A 311 -14.91 14.48 4.76
CA ASP A 311 -15.94 13.64 5.40
C ASP A 311 -15.47 12.23 5.81
N LYS A 312 -14.19 12.04 6.14
CA LYS A 312 -13.71 10.77 6.70
C LYS A 312 -13.84 10.77 8.20
N GLN A 313 -14.45 9.73 8.74
CA GLN A 313 -14.83 9.68 10.16
C GLN A 313 -14.57 8.28 10.72
N LEU A 314 -14.17 8.23 11.98
CA LEU A 314 -14.21 7.05 12.82
C LEU A 314 -15.48 7.11 13.67
N VAL A 315 -16.29 6.07 13.58
CA VAL A 315 -17.49 5.89 14.39
C VAL A 315 -17.24 4.78 15.39
N TYR A 316 -17.33 5.08 16.67
CA TYR A 316 -17.29 4.10 17.74
C TYR A 316 -18.68 3.89 18.33
N VAL A 317 -19.10 2.64 18.51
CA VAL A 317 -20.37 2.26 19.14
C VAL A 317 -20.08 1.21 20.22
N PRO A 318 -20.22 1.56 21.53
CA PRO A 318 -20.07 0.59 22.61
C PRO A 318 -21.19 -0.46 22.59
N CYS A 319 -20.90 -1.69 23.06
CA CYS A 319 -21.82 -2.84 23.07
C CYS A 319 -21.82 -3.59 24.41
#